data_d19ae44f5938e95697006809483ce8ad
#
_entry.id   d19ae44f5938e95697006809483ce8ad
#
_cell.length_a   1.000
_cell.length_b   1.000
_cell.length_c   1.000
_cell.angle_alpha   90.00
_cell.angle_beta   90.00
_cell.angle_gamma   90.00
#
_symmetry.space_group_name_H-M   'P 1'
#
loop_
_entity.id
_entity.type
_entity.pdbx_description
1 polymer ?
#
loop_
_entity_poly.entity_id
_entity_poly.type
_entity_poly.pdbx_seq_one_letter_code
_entity_poly.pdbx_strand_id
1 'polypeptide(L)'
;LVAEGTYRPARTLDSLVHAGSPQARVIYYMTWGRKEGSKTYGNHYPPVATYEGMQQRLATSYLEMAYRSGGWCAPVGLAWMRVRSEKPEYELYMPDGSHPSEAGTLLAANVIFSVIYGKPYTSDIRAGVPQQQAEYLRQVAQQTVFDNLRLINVEPVAPGPLPEIALPRK
;
A
#
# COMPACT_ATOMS: atom_id res chain seq x y z
N LEU A 1 12.87 11.39 -7.80
CA LEU A 1 13.84 11.00 -8.85
C LEU A 1 13.90 9.50 -9.18
N VAL A 2 13.14 8.65 -8.55
CA VAL A 2 12.85 7.27 -9.00
C VAL A 2 11.77 7.30 -10.09
N ALA A 3 11.22 8.45 -10.30
CA ALA A 3 9.97 8.75 -10.93
C ALA A 3 9.90 8.37 -12.41
N GLU A 4 10.86 8.81 -13.22
CA GLU A 4 10.77 8.70 -14.68
C GLU A 4 10.78 7.24 -15.16
N GLY A 5 11.65 6.40 -14.58
CA GLY A 5 11.77 4.99 -14.95
C GLY A 5 10.54 4.15 -14.60
N THR A 6 9.74 4.55 -13.61
CA THR A 6 8.55 3.82 -13.14
C THR A 6 7.26 4.43 -13.67
N TYR A 7 7.16 5.76 -13.72
CA TYR A 7 5.93 6.44 -14.09
C TYR A 7 5.61 6.34 -15.58
N ARG A 8 6.62 6.37 -16.44
CA ARG A 8 6.39 6.22 -17.89
C ARG A 8 5.79 4.87 -18.24
N PRO A 9 6.34 3.72 -17.81
CA PRO A 9 5.70 2.43 -18.02
C PRO A 9 4.30 2.32 -17.38
N ALA A 10 4.10 2.84 -16.17
CA ALA A 10 2.80 2.84 -15.50
C ALA A 10 1.74 3.60 -16.32
N ARG A 11 2.06 4.78 -16.83
CA ARG A 11 1.17 5.56 -17.71
C ARG A 11 0.89 4.84 -19.03
N THR A 12 1.89 4.17 -19.62
CA THR A 12 1.68 3.40 -20.85
C THR A 12 0.70 2.26 -20.62
N LEU A 13 0.87 1.50 -19.51
CA LEU A 13 -0.05 0.43 -19.15
C LEU A 13 -1.46 0.95 -18.88
N ASP A 14 -1.59 2.04 -18.14
CA ASP A 14 -2.87 2.70 -17.86
C ASP A 14 -3.57 3.10 -19.17
N SER A 15 -2.85 3.73 -20.10
CA SER A 15 -3.39 4.13 -21.40
C SER A 15 -3.84 2.92 -22.24
N LEU A 16 -3.11 1.81 -22.21
CA LEU A 16 -3.49 0.58 -22.90
C LEU A 16 -4.75 -0.06 -22.30
N VAL A 17 -4.88 -0.06 -20.96
CA VAL A 17 -6.09 -0.53 -20.27
C VAL A 17 -7.29 0.29 -20.73
N HIS A 18 -7.20 1.61 -20.70
CA HIS A 18 -8.32 2.48 -21.07
C HIS A 18 -8.63 2.48 -22.58
N ALA A 19 -7.63 2.22 -23.43
CA ALA A 19 -7.87 2.00 -24.86
C ALA A 19 -8.72 0.75 -25.15
N GLY A 20 -8.50 -0.31 -24.38
CA GLY A 20 -9.29 -1.55 -24.50
C GLY A 20 -10.59 -1.55 -23.67
N SER A 21 -10.64 -0.80 -22.60
CA SER A 21 -11.77 -0.72 -21.67
C SER A 21 -11.85 0.67 -21.04
N PRO A 22 -12.52 1.63 -21.71
CA PRO A 22 -12.56 3.04 -21.27
C PRO A 22 -13.13 3.27 -19.85
N GLN A 23 -13.95 2.33 -19.36
CA GLN A 23 -14.56 2.40 -18.04
C GLN A 23 -13.78 1.61 -16.96
N ALA A 24 -12.64 1.01 -17.32
CA ALA A 24 -11.84 0.26 -16.36
C ALA A 24 -11.31 1.20 -15.26
N ARG A 25 -11.26 0.68 -14.03
CA ARG A 25 -10.61 1.34 -12.91
C ARG A 25 -9.23 0.73 -12.70
N VAL A 26 -8.19 1.52 -12.85
CA VAL A 26 -6.81 1.11 -12.53
C VAL A 26 -6.58 1.33 -11.04
N ILE A 27 -6.10 0.29 -10.36
CA ILE A 27 -5.75 0.34 -8.93
C ILE A 27 -4.27 0.01 -8.79
N TYR A 28 -3.51 0.95 -8.24
CA TYR A 28 -2.10 0.77 -7.91
C TYR A 28 -1.97 0.08 -6.56
N TYR A 29 -1.46 -1.14 -6.57
CA TYR A 29 -1.23 -1.93 -5.37
C TYR A 29 0.07 -1.47 -4.70
N MET A 30 -0.03 -0.58 -3.71
CA MET A 30 1.12 -0.16 -2.91
C MET A 30 1.59 -1.32 -2.03
N THR A 31 2.72 -1.90 -2.40
CA THR A 31 3.38 -2.95 -1.63
C THR A 31 4.11 -2.37 -0.41
N TRP A 32 4.72 -3.24 0.39
CA TRP A 32 5.47 -2.90 1.60
C TRP A 32 6.98 -2.97 1.39
N GLY A 33 7.73 -2.27 2.24
CA GLY A 33 9.18 -2.36 2.29
C GLY A 33 9.63 -3.72 2.84
N ARG A 34 10.82 -4.19 2.42
CA ARG A 34 11.46 -5.37 3.02
C ARG A 34 11.69 -5.14 4.51
N LYS A 35 11.61 -6.20 5.33
CA LYS A 35 11.63 -6.13 6.80
C LYS A 35 12.80 -5.31 7.36
N GLU A 36 13.98 -5.47 6.78
CA GLU A 36 15.21 -4.76 7.16
C GLU A 36 15.66 -3.72 6.10
N GLY A 37 14.76 -3.37 5.16
CA GLY A 37 15.16 -2.63 3.98
C GLY A 37 15.95 -3.49 3.00
N SER A 38 16.70 -2.86 2.10
CA SER A 38 17.55 -3.55 1.13
C SER A 38 18.98 -3.03 1.15
N LYS A 39 19.89 -3.78 1.74
CA LYS A 39 21.33 -3.44 1.73
C LYS A 39 21.88 -3.36 0.30
N THR A 40 21.49 -4.30 -0.56
CA THR A 40 21.98 -4.34 -1.95
C THR A 40 21.61 -3.09 -2.73
N TYR A 41 20.34 -2.70 -2.72
CA TYR A 41 19.90 -1.46 -3.38
C TYR A 41 20.30 -0.22 -2.58
N GLY A 42 20.40 -0.30 -1.26
CA GLY A 42 20.82 0.78 -0.37
C GLY A 42 22.24 1.28 -0.64
N ASN A 43 23.13 0.41 -1.15
CA ASN A 43 24.47 0.82 -1.57
C ASN A 43 24.45 1.83 -2.74
N HIS A 44 23.43 1.76 -3.60
CA HIS A 44 23.26 2.65 -4.74
C HIS A 44 22.23 3.76 -4.47
N TYR A 45 21.30 3.52 -3.55
CA TYR A 45 20.25 4.45 -3.16
C TYR A 45 19.96 4.35 -1.66
N PRO A 46 20.72 5.07 -0.82
CA PRO A 46 20.68 4.98 0.64
C PRO A 46 19.28 5.02 1.28
N PRO A 47 18.29 5.79 0.78
CA PRO A 47 16.96 5.80 1.36
C PRO A 47 16.26 4.43 1.47
N VAL A 48 16.62 3.44 0.66
CA VAL A 48 16.01 2.10 0.71
C VAL A 48 16.82 1.09 1.55
N ALA A 49 17.88 1.54 2.20
CA ALA A 49 18.70 0.68 3.08
C ALA A 49 17.96 0.29 4.37
N THR A 50 16.92 1.03 4.76
CA THR A 50 16.07 0.74 5.93
C THR A 50 14.64 0.47 5.50
N TYR A 51 13.87 -0.19 6.38
CA TYR A 51 12.43 -0.40 6.14
C TYR A 51 11.69 0.94 5.97
N GLU A 52 11.90 1.87 6.89
CA GLU A 52 11.20 3.15 6.92
C GLU A 52 11.46 3.95 5.65
N GLY A 53 12.72 4.07 5.26
CA GLY A 53 13.09 4.79 4.04
C GLY A 53 12.56 4.11 2.78
N MET A 54 12.61 2.77 2.72
CA MET A 54 12.03 2.00 1.61
C MET A 54 10.52 2.18 1.54
N GLN A 55 9.81 2.05 2.67
CA GLN A 55 8.36 2.20 2.73
C GLN A 55 7.92 3.61 2.34
N GLN A 56 8.63 4.64 2.79
CA GLN A 56 8.33 6.01 2.40
C GLN A 56 8.46 6.24 0.89
N ARG A 57 9.49 5.66 0.25
CA ARG A 57 9.67 5.76 -1.20
C ARG A 57 8.59 5.01 -1.96
N LEU A 58 8.22 3.82 -1.52
CA LEU A 58 7.10 3.08 -2.09
C LEU A 58 5.80 3.89 -1.97
N ALA A 59 5.46 4.38 -0.79
CA ALA A 59 4.25 5.15 -0.58
C ALA A 59 4.18 6.37 -1.50
N THR A 60 5.23 7.19 -1.54
CA THR A 60 5.30 8.36 -2.42
C THR A 60 5.10 7.98 -3.88
N SER A 61 5.81 6.95 -4.35
CA SER A 61 5.75 6.54 -5.77
C SER A 61 4.38 6.02 -6.17
N TYR A 62 3.76 5.17 -5.36
CA TYR A 62 2.44 4.61 -5.67
C TYR A 62 1.32 5.66 -5.63
N LEU A 63 1.35 6.56 -4.65
CA LEU A 63 0.41 7.66 -4.56
C LEU A 63 0.56 8.60 -5.76
N GLU A 64 1.79 8.94 -6.13
CA GLU A 64 2.05 9.79 -7.29
C GLU A 64 1.59 9.15 -8.60
N MET A 65 1.81 7.84 -8.80
CA MET A 65 1.28 7.12 -9.96
C MET A 65 -0.25 7.17 -10.01
N ALA A 66 -0.93 6.93 -8.89
CA ALA A 66 -2.38 7.00 -8.82
C ALA A 66 -2.90 8.40 -9.18
N TYR A 67 -2.31 9.45 -8.62
CA TYR A 67 -2.69 10.83 -8.93
C TYR A 67 -2.47 11.20 -10.40
N ARG A 68 -1.31 10.84 -10.97
CA ARG A 68 -0.95 11.21 -12.35
C ARG A 68 -1.79 10.51 -13.40
N SER A 69 -2.32 9.33 -13.10
CA SER A 69 -3.15 8.55 -14.02
C SER A 69 -4.66 8.69 -13.76
N GLY A 70 -5.06 9.30 -12.64
CA GLY A 70 -6.45 9.29 -12.20
C GLY A 70 -6.93 7.93 -11.67
N GLY A 71 -5.98 6.99 -11.43
CA GLY A 71 -6.24 5.70 -10.81
C GLY A 71 -6.38 5.79 -9.29
N TRP A 72 -6.74 4.67 -8.67
CA TRP A 72 -6.79 4.54 -7.21
C TRP A 72 -5.51 3.89 -6.67
N CYS A 73 -5.23 4.08 -5.38
CA CYS A 73 -4.16 3.39 -4.70
C CYS A 73 -4.72 2.46 -3.62
N ALA A 74 -4.34 1.18 -3.62
CA ALA A 74 -4.58 0.27 -2.50
C ALA A 74 -3.41 0.40 -1.51
N PRO A 75 -3.59 1.03 -0.33
CA PRO A 75 -2.50 1.49 0.53
C PRO A 75 -1.99 0.38 1.47
N VAL A 76 -1.71 -0.83 0.94
CA VAL A 76 -1.30 -1.97 1.77
C VAL A 76 -0.02 -1.68 2.54
N GLY A 77 0.96 -1.01 1.91
CA GLY A 77 2.19 -0.63 2.58
C GLY A 77 1.99 0.32 3.76
N LEU A 78 0.98 1.20 3.72
CA LEU A 78 0.64 2.07 4.87
C LEU A 78 0.01 1.27 6.01
N ALA A 79 -0.92 0.35 5.70
CA ALA A 79 -1.47 -0.58 6.69
C ALA A 79 -0.38 -1.45 7.31
N TRP A 80 0.55 -1.94 6.50
CA TRP A 80 1.71 -2.72 6.95
C TRP A 80 2.59 -1.95 7.92
N MET A 81 2.94 -0.71 7.58
CA MET A 81 3.72 0.19 8.43
C MET A 81 3.03 0.40 9.79
N ARG A 82 1.72 0.59 9.79
CA ARG A 82 0.93 0.76 11.01
C ARG A 82 0.97 -0.48 11.90
N VAL A 83 0.72 -1.68 11.35
CA VAL A 83 0.80 -2.93 12.12
C VAL A 83 2.19 -3.12 12.71
N ARG A 84 3.25 -2.91 11.94
CA ARG A 84 4.63 -3.01 12.43
C ARG A 84 4.94 -2.06 13.59
N SER A 85 4.34 -0.87 13.57
CA SER A 85 4.52 0.13 14.64
C SER A 85 3.69 -0.17 15.89
N GLU A 86 2.42 -0.57 15.72
CA GLU A 86 1.47 -0.75 16.83
C GLU A 86 1.53 -2.15 17.44
N LYS A 87 1.86 -3.18 16.63
CA LYS A 87 1.89 -4.59 17.00
C LYS A 87 3.10 -5.30 16.40
N PRO A 88 4.33 -4.94 16.82
CA PRO A 88 5.55 -5.53 16.26
C PRO A 88 5.65 -7.05 16.46
N GLU A 89 4.91 -7.60 17.43
CA GLU A 89 4.78 -9.05 17.65
C GLU A 89 3.95 -9.77 16.58
N TYR A 90 3.20 -9.05 15.74
CA TYR A 90 2.44 -9.64 14.65
C TYR A 90 3.32 -9.74 13.41
N GLU A 91 3.93 -10.91 13.23
CA GLU A 91 4.83 -11.15 12.10
C GLU A 91 4.06 -11.15 10.76
N LEU A 92 4.36 -10.18 9.93
CA LEU A 92 3.73 -10.01 8.63
C LEU A 92 4.54 -10.61 7.47
N TYR A 93 5.79 -11.01 7.74
CA TYR A 93 6.70 -11.52 6.71
C TYR A 93 6.93 -13.02 6.84
N MET A 94 7.23 -13.64 5.72
CA MET A 94 7.92 -14.93 5.69
C MET A 94 9.37 -14.77 6.22
N PRO A 95 10.08 -15.88 6.51
CA PRO A 95 11.47 -15.82 7.00
C PRO A 95 12.45 -15.06 6.10
N ASP A 96 12.13 -14.89 4.81
CA ASP A 96 12.97 -14.14 3.87
C ASP A 96 12.88 -12.60 4.06
N GLY A 97 11.99 -12.13 4.94
CA GLY A 97 11.80 -10.71 5.22
C GLY A 97 11.24 -9.89 4.05
N SER A 98 10.68 -10.56 3.04
CA SER A 98 10.16 -9.93 1.82
C SER A 98 8.74 -10.37 1.48
N HIS A 99 8.49 -11.67 1.38
CA HIS A 99 7.16 -12.21 1.08
C HIS A 99 6.22 -12.10 2.28
N PRO A 100 4.90 -12.04 2.06
CA PRO A 100 3.93 -11.93 3.13
C PRO A 100 3.75 -13.28 3.84
N SER A 101 3.61 -13.26 5.16
CA SER A 101 3.05 -14.37 5.94
C SER A 101 1.54 -14.50 5.68
N GLU A 102 0.89 -15.47 6.31
CA GLU A 102 -0.59 -15.56 6.32
C GLU A 102 -1.22 -14.30 6.86
N ALA A 103 -0.68 -13.73 7.94
CA ALA A 103 -1.15 -12.47 8.53
C ALA A 103 -0.95 -11.28 7.57
N GLY A 104 0.21 -11.19 6.92
CA GLY A 104 0.48 -10.18 5.91
C GLY A 104 -0.43 -10.30 4.70
N THR A 105 -0.70 -11.52 4.24
CA THR A 105 -1.63 -11.79 3.14
C THR A 105 -3.06 -11.40 3.51
N LEU A 106 -3.51 -11.73 4.74
CA LEU A 106 -4.83 -11.35 5.24
C LEU A 106 -4.99 -9.83 5.31
N LEU A 107 -3.98 -9.11 5.82
CA LEU A 107 -3.97 -7.64 5.86
C LEU A 107 -4.10 -7.05 4.44
N ALA A 108 -3.28 -7.51 3.50
CA ALA A 108 -3.30 -7.06 2.12
C ALA A 108 -4.66 -7.29 1.45
N ALA A 109 -5.24 -8.49 1.62
CA ALA A 109 -6.54 -8.84 1.08
C ALA A 109 -7.66 -7.94 1.61
N ASN A 110 -7.66 -7.64 2.91
CA ASN A 110 -8.65 -6.73 3.52
C ASN A 110 -8.54 -5.29 3.00
N VAL A 111 -7.33 -4.78 2.82
CA VAL A 111 -7.11 -3.45 2.23
C VAL A 111 -7.62 -3.39 0.79
N ILE A 112 -7.22 -4.36 -0.04
CA ILE A 112 -7.61 -4.42 -1.46
C ILE A 112 -9.14 -4.55 -1.57
N PHE A 113 -9.75 -5.44 -0.78
CA PHE A 113 -11.20 -5.58 -0.73
C PHE A 113 -11.90 -4.25 -0.40
N SER A 114 -11.42 -3.55 0.64
CA SER A 114 -12.00 -2.28 1.06
C SER A 114 -11.93 -1.20 -0.02
N VAL A 115 -10.84 -1.16 -0.78
CA VAL A 115 -10.68 -0.22 -1.90
C VAL A 115 -11.62 -0.58 -3.07
N ILE A 116 -11.68 -1.87 -3.45
CA ILE A 116 -12.48 -2.32 -4.61
C ILE A 116 -13.97 -2.14 -4.35
N TYR A 117 -14.43 -2.55 -3.18
CA TYR A 117 -15.86 -2.61 -2.87
C TYR A 117 -16.40 -1.40 -2.09
N GLY A 118 -15.53 -0.48 -1.65
CA GLY A 118 -15.92 0.72 -0.89
C GLY A 118 -16.60 0.41 0.45
N LYS A 119 -16.33 -0.77 1.03
CA LYS A 119 -16.92 -1.22 2.30
C LYS A 119 -15.96 -2.10 3.08
N PRO A 120 -16.11 -2.18 4.42
CA PRO A 120 -15.34 -3.09 5.24
C PRO A 120 -15.55 -4.56 4.88
N TYR A 121 -14.51 -5.37 5.00
CA TYR A 121 -14.63 -6.82 4.94
C TYR A 121 -15.13 -7.37 6.28
N THR A 122 -16.23 -8.11 6.28
CA THR A 122 -16.91 -8.56 7.50
C THR A 122 -16.95 -10.09 7.66
N SER A 123 -16.33 -10.86 6.74
CA SER A 123 -16.33 -12.32 6.84
C SER A 123 -15.35 -12.85 7.89
N ASP A 124 -15.61 -14.06 8.38
CA ASP A 124 -14.79 -14.77 9.36
C ASP A 124 -13.57 -15.49 8.78
N ILE A 125 -13.31 -15.37 7.48
CA ILE A 125 -12.13 -15.95 6.83
C ILE A 125 -10.87 -15.35 7.46
N ARG A 126 -10.02 -16.20 8.04
CA ARG A 126 -8.83 -15.82 8.79
C ARG A 126 -7.52 -16.37 8.22
N ALA A 127 -7.60 -17.27 7.24
CA ALA A 127 -6.42 -17.88 6.60
C ALA A 127 -5.38 -18.44 7.60
N GLY A 128 -5.83 -19.13 8.67
CA GLY A 128 -4.94 -19.67 9.70
C GLY A 128 -4.54 -18.66 10.81
N VAL A 129 -4.80 -17.37 10.62
CA VAL A 129 -4.46 -16.31 11.60
C VAL A 129 -5.35 -16.41 12.85
N PRO A 130 -4.80 -16.27 14.09
CA PRO A 130 -5.58 -16.23 15.31
C PRO A 130 -6.68 -15.16 15.28
N GLN A 131 -7.83 -15.43 15.87
CA GLN A 131 -9.01 -14.57 15.77
C GLN A 131 -8.74 -13.12 16.17
N GLN A 132 -8.16 -12.90 17.34
CA GLN A 132 -7.85 -11.55 17.83
C GLN A 132 -6.91 -10.78 16.88
N GLN A 133 -5.91 -11.47 16.34
CA GLN A 133 -5.01 -10.88 15.35
C GLN A 133 -5.74 -10.55 14.05
N ALA A 134 -6.58 -11.45 13.54
CA ALA A 134 -7.34 -11.24 12.31
C ALA A 134 -8.33 -10.06 12.44
N GLU A 135 -8.99 -9.92 13.59
CA GLU A 135 -9.86 -8.78 13.91
C GLU A 135 -9.10 -7.46 13.89
N TYR A 136 -7.94 -7.41 14.54
CA TYR A 136 -7.07 -6.25 14.54
C TYR A 136 -6.59 -5.89 13.11
N LEU A 137 -6.14 -6.86 12.33
CA LEU A 137 -5.70 -6.63 10.94
C LEU A 137 -6.84 -6.09 10.05
N ARG A 138 -8.06 -6.58 10.23
CA ARG A 138 -9.24 -6.04 9.55
C ARG A 138 -9.51 -4.59 9.94
N GLN A 139 -9.44 -4.28 11.22
CA GLN A 139 -9.63 -2.91 11.72
C GLN A 139 -8.57 -1.96 11.14
N VAL A 140 -7.30 -2.35 11.15
CA VAL A 140 -6.22 -1.55 10.56
C VAL A 140 -6.46 -1.33 9.07
N ALA A 141 -6.84 -2.38 8.32
CA ALA A 141 -7.13 -2.27 6.89
C ALA A 141 -8.25 -1.26 6.62
N GLN A 142 -9.37 -1.37 7.34
CA GLN A 142 -10.51 -0.47 7.22
C GLN A 142 -10.13 0.98 7.51
N GLN A 143 -9.50 1.24 8.63
CA GLN A 143 -9.08 2.59 9.01
C GLN A 143 -8.08 3.17 8.01
N THR A 144 -7.10 2.36 7.57
CA THR A 144 -6.12 2.82 6.58
C THR A 144 -6.78 3.23 5.26
N VAL A 145 -7.85 2.57 4.84
CA VAL A 145 -8.56 2.92 3.60
C VAL A 145 -9.51 4.09 3.83
N PHE A 146 -10.44 3.96 4.78
CA PHE A 146 -11.57 4.90 4.90
C PHE A 146 -11.20 6.25 5.52
N ASP A 147 -10.13 6.30 6.33
CA ASP A 147 -9.61 7.57 6.85
C ASP A 147 -8.74 8.31 5.81
N ASN A 148 -8.43 7.69 4.67
CA ASN A 148 -7.50 8.22 3.68
C ASN A 148 -8.03 8.23 2.23
N LEU A 149 -9.34 8.27 2.01
CA LEU A 149 -9.96 8.17 0.67
C LEU A 149 -9.42 9.22 -0.31
N ARG A 150 -9.14 10.43 0.17
CA ARG A 150 -8.52 11.49 -0.64
C ARG A 150 -7.06 11.20 -0.96
N LEU A 151 -6.30 10.76 0.04
CA LEU A 151 -4.87 10.42 -0.12
C LEU A 151 -4.68 9.33 -1.16
N ILE A 152 -5.54 8.32 -1.16
CA ILE A 152 -5.47 7.18 -2.08
C ILE A 152 -6.24 7.40 -3.40
N ASN A 153 -6.68 8.62 -3.64
CA ASN A 153 -7.37 9.07 -4.85
C ASN A 153 -8.70 8.33 -5.16
N VAL A 154 -9.34 7.76 -4.17
CA VAL A 154 -10.69 7.16 -4.29
C VAL A 154 -11.75 8.27 -4.33
N GLU A 155 -11.57 9.31 -3.50
CA GLU A 155 -12.31 10.56 -3.60
C GLU A 155 -11.40 11.63 -4.22
N PRO A 156 -11.56 12.00 -5.50
CA PRO A 156 -10.69 12.95 -6.17
C PRO A 156 -10.71 14.31 -5.46
N VAL A 157 -9.53 14.83 -5.19
CA VAL A 157 -9.36 16.21 -4.69
C VAL A 157 -9.26 17.12 -5.90
N ALA A 158 -9.77 18.35 -5.80
CA ALA A 158 -9.53 19.39 -6.80
C ALA A 158 -8.01 19.56 -7.02
N PRO A 159 -7.56 19.93 -8.24
CA PRO A 159 -6.13 20.10 -8.51
C PRO A 159 -5.45 21.00 -7.48
N GLY A 160 -4.45 20.47 -6.82
CA GLY A 160 -3.72 21.12 -5.72
C GLY A 160 -2.47 20.32 -5.35
N PRO A 161 -1.68 20.81 -4.38
CA PRO A 161 -0.55 20.04 -3.89
C PRO A 161 -1.04 18.71 -3.30
N LEU A 162 -0.23 17.65 -3.49
CA LEU A 162 -0.50 16.35 -2.90
C LEU A 162 -0.64 16.47 -1.37
N PRO A 163 -1.61 15.75 -0.75
CA PRO A 163 -1.69 15.70 0.70
C PRO A 163 -0.37 15.22 1.31
N GLU A 164 0.07 15.86 2.38
CA GLU A 164 1.22 15.36 3.13
C GLU A 164 0.88 14.01 3.76
N ILE A 165 1.78 13.04 3.58
CA ILE A 165 1.67 11.74 4.25
C ILE A 165 2.05 11.98 5.72
N ALA A 166 1.08 11.95 6.62
CA ALA A 166 1.33 11.92 8.04
C ALA A 166 1.97 10.56 8.40
N LEU A 167 3.30 10.54 8.47
CA LEU A 167 4.00 9.38 9.03
C LEU A 167 3.71 9.29 10.53
N PRO A 168 3.54 8.08 11.09
CA PRO A 168 3.44 7.92 12.55
C PRO A 168 4.65 8.59 13.20
N ARG A 169 4.40 9.48 14.15
CA ARG A 169 5.47 10.03 14.97
C ARG A 169 6.06 8.90 15.80
N LYS A 170 7.39 8.85 15.87
CA LYS A 170 8.12 7.93 16.75
C LYS A 170 7.71 8.11 18.19
#